data_11f1c74933eec6911101c284e8d4d0e1
#
_entry.id   11f1c74933eec6911101c284e8d4d0e1
#
_cell.length_a   1.000
_cell.length_b   1.000
_cell.length_c   1.000
_cell.angle_alpha   90.00
_cell.angle_beta   90.00
_cell.angle_gamma   90.00
#
_symmetry.space_group_name_H-M   'P 1'
#
loop_
_entity.id
_entity.type
_entity.pdbx_description
1 polymer ?
#
loop_
_entity_poly.entity_id
_entity_poly.type
_entity_poly.pdbx_seq_one_letter_code
_entity_poly.pdbx_strand_id
1 'polypeptide(L)'
;MDANSFWYIYTTDGAKGFLLDLIRRPDAAVARLVVYSAGAAPIVTREFRRPSALAEDGSHTVQLDSLSLSPEGCHGKVGPIDIDIDFTLSPREISFVPNWLHTIIPYIPSFSSRYGKLESGACQTVRYENTPLVYSTYGVGRIERSKWYLISAPRFDGSDLSFEISAARVFGLWGPSAYVFFRGVEYKLNNALLSLFQFTTRRAGELSGGERVFEVSIRTRDLSLSIRAWAPAGDFAMLEQEGQTQIHTTLFGNCDARLTLRGSNEEHSFSARRTCLLEVKNKPQ
;
A
#
# COMPACT_ATOMS: atom_id res chain seq x y z
N MET A 1 -15.07 -17.14 -12.05
CA MET A 1 -13.77 -17.07 -11.34
C MET A 1 -14.04 -16.35 -10.05
N ASP A 2 -13.91 -17.03 -8.93
CA ASP A 2 -14.12 -16.39 -7.64
C ASP A 2 -12.97 -15.43 -7.39
N ALA A 3 -13.31 -14.14 -7.27
CA ALA A 3 -12.33 -13.10 -7.04
C ALA A 3 -11.74 -13.23 -5.63
N ASN A 4 -10.42 -13.17 -5.52
CA ASN A 4 -9.76 -13.05 -4.23
C ASN A 4 -10.12 -11.69 -3.61
N SER A 5 -10.38 -11.67 -2.32
CA SER A 5 -10.57 -10.44 -1.55
C SER A 5 -9.45 -10.32 -0.52
N PHE A 6 -9.04 -9.11 -0.23
CA PHE A 6 -8.04 -8.87 0.79
C PHE A 6 -8.36 -7.63 1.61
N TRP A 7 -7.88 -7.65 2.84
CA TRP A 7 -7.88 -6.54 3.78
C TRP A 7 -6.46 -6.44 4.32
N TYR A 8 -5.96 -5.25 4.46
CA TYR A 8 -4.63 -5.05 4.99
C TYR A 8 -4.52 -3.81 5.87
N ILE A 9 -3.55 -3.87 6.75
CA ILE A 9 -3.08 -2.72 7.51
C ILE A 9 -1.56 -2.74 7.52
N TYR A 10 -0.96 -1.58 7.46
CA TYR A 10 0.45 -1.42 7.74
C TYR A 10 0.72 -0.22 8.62
N THR A 11 1.83 -0.27 9.35
CA THR A 11 2.33 0.86 10.12
C THR A 11 3.84 0.84 10.15
N THR A 12 4.48 2.00 10.18
CA THR A 12 5.93 2.15 10.26
C THR A 12 6.32 3.47 10.89
N ASP A 13 7.43 3.46 11.64
CA ASP A 13 8.12 4.63 12.16
C ASP A 13 9.49 4.87 11.48
N GLY A 14 9.77 4.08 10.44
CA GLY A 14 11.05 4.11 9.71
C GLY A 14 12.14 3.23 10.31
N ALA A 15 12.00 2.79 11.56
CA ALA A 15 12.91 1.85 12.23
C ALA A 15 12.29 0.47 12.42
N LYS A 16 11.00 0.44 12.70
CA LYS A 16 10.20 -0.76 12.84
C LYS A 16 8.89 -0.60 12.07
N GLY A 17 8.28 -1.70 11.69
CA GLY A 17 6.99 -1.69 11.03
C GLY A 17 6.39 -3.08 10.90
N PHE A 18 5.11 -3.14 10.66
CA PHE A 18 4.48 -4.37 10.25
C PHE A 18 3.44 -4.12 9.15
N LEU A 19 3.18 -5.15 8.40
CA LEU A 19 2.10 -5.24 7.44
C LEU A 19 1.34 -6.53 7.74
N LEU A 20 0.03 -6.41 7.90
CA LEU A 20 -0.88 -7.54 8.06
C LEU A 20 -1.85 -7.57 6.90
N ASP A 21 -1.97 -8.73 6.27
CA ASP A 21 -3.00 -9.01 5.28
C ASP A 21 -3.91 -10.14 5.74
N LEU A 22 -5.19 -9.97 5.53
CA LEU A 22 -6.19 -11.02 5.55
C LEU A 22 -6.67 -11.25 4.12
N ILE A 23 -6.53 -12.47 3.63
CA ILE A 23 -6.80 -12.81 2.23
C ILE A 23 -7.83 -13.92 2.17
N ARG A 24 -8.93 -13.68 1.47
CA ARG A 24 -9.90 -14.72 1.12
C ARG A 24 -9.63 -15.24 -0.28
N ARG A 25 -9.44 -16.54 -0.40
CA ARG A 25 -9.31 -17.28 -1.65
C ARG A 25 -10.43 -18.32 -1.75
N PRO A 26 -10.68 -18.88 -2.93
CA PRO A 26 -11.66 -19.97 -3.09
C PRO A 26 -11.35 -21.19 -2.22
N ASP A 27 -10.07 -21.47 -1.99
CA ASP A 27 -9.56 -22.67 -1.32
C ASP A 27 -9.06 -22.43 0.10
N ALA A 28 -8.79 -21.19 0.47
CA ALA A 28 -8.23 -20.85 1.78
C ALA A 28 -8.56 -19.41 2.23
N ALA A 29 -8.57 -19.20 3.54
CA ALA A 29 -8.36 -17.91 4.17
C ALA A 29 -6.93 -17.85 4.72
N VAL A 30 -6.24 -16.75 4.51
CA VAL A 30 -4.84 -16.58 4.89
C VAL A 30 -4.69 -15.32 5.73
N ALA A 31 -4.10 -15.44 6.92
CA ALA A 31 -3.52 -14.32 7.63
C ALA A 31 -2.02 -14.30 7.35
N ARG A 32 -1.49 -13.15 6.93
CA ARG A 32 -0.08 -12.95 6.67
C ARG A 32 0.41 -11.70 7.38
N LEU A 33 1.38 -11.90 8.27
CA LEU A 33 2.03 -10.83 9.00
C LEU A 33 3.48 -10.71 8.54
N VAL A 34 3.89 -9.51 8.20
CA VAL A 34 5.29 -9.17 7.91
C VAL A 34 5.78 -8.19 8.95
N VAL A 35 6.82 -8.54 9.65
CA VAL A 35 7.47 -7.67 10.63
C VAL A 35 8.78 -7.15 10.04
N TYR A 36 8.95 -5.84 10.08
CA TYR A 36 10.12 -5.14 9.59
C TYR A 36 10.91 -4.56 10.75
N SER A 37 12.24 -4.67 10.68
CA SER A 37 13.17 -4.01 11.60
C SER A 37 14.34 -3.45 10.81
N ALA A 38 14.78 -2.24 11.13
CA ALA A 38 15.90 -1.61 10.45
C ALA A 38 17.17 -2.47 10.56
N GLY A 39 17.82 -2.74 9.42
CA GLY A 39 19.05 -3.53 9.37
C GLY A 39 18.86 -5.05 9.49
N ALA A 40 17.62 -5.54 9.51
CA ALA A 40 17.32 -6.97 9.53
C ALA A 40 16.42 -7.35 8.34
N ALA A 41 16.52 -8.60 7.90
CA ALA A 41 15.60 -9.13 6.90
C ALA A 41 14.16 -9.18 7.47
N PRO A 42 13.14 -8.89 6.65
CA PRO A 42 11.74 -8.98 7.07
C PRO A 42 11.36 -10.41 7.49
N ILE A 43 10.58 -10.53 8.55
CA ILE A 43 10.05 -11.80 9.04
C ILE A 43 8.62 -11.95 8.53
N VAL A 44 8.35 -13.03 7.82
CA VAL A 44 7.02 -13.34 7.26
C VAL A 44 6.41 -14.51 8.00
N THR A 45 5.28 -14.29 8.66
CA THR A 45 4.46 -15.33 9.29
C THR A 45 3.18 -15.50 8.50
N ARG A 46 2.75 -16.74 8.27
CA ARG A 46 1.51 -17.07 7.56
C ARG A 46 0.72 -18.12 8.31
N GLU A 47 -0.58 -17.90 8.35
CA GLU A 47 -1.55 -18.89 8.82
C GLU A 47 -2.59 -19.16 7.74
N PHE A 48 -2.92 -20.44 7.58
CA PHE A 48 -3.90 -20.90 6.60
C PHE A 48 -5.10 -21.48 7.35
N ARG A 49 -6.29 -21.10 6.94
CA ARG A 49 -7.57 -21.56 7.46
C ARG A 49 -8.50 -21.95 6.32
N ARG A 50 -9.61 -22.58 6.65
CA ARG A 50 -10.69 -22.80 5.66
C ARG A 50 -11.27 -21.45 5.23
N PRO A 51 -11.76 -21.30 3.98
CA PRO A 51 -12.33 -20.04 3.51
C PRO A 51 -13.46 -19.51 4.40
N SER A 52 -14.26 -20.42 4.97
CA SER A 52 -15.38 -20.10 5.86
C SER A 52 -14.96 -19.56 7.25
N ALA A 53 -13.68 -19.70 7.62
CA ALA A 53 -13.17 -19.13 8.87
C ALA A 53 -13.03 -17.61 8.84
N LEU A 54 -12.99 -17.02 7.64
CA LEU A 54 -12.91 -15.58 7.48
C LEU A 54 -14.33 -15.03 7.33
N ALA A 55 -14.80 -14.34 8.36
CA ALA A 55 -16.08 -13.66 8.40
C ALA A 55 -15.89 -12.16 8.14
N GLU A 56 -16.85 -11.56 7.45
CA GLU A 56 -16.93 -10.13 7.20
C GLU A 56 -18.29 -9.64 7.64
N ASP A 57 -18.34 -8.57 8.40
CA ASP A 57 -19.56 -7.87 8.71
C ASP A 57 -19.77 -6.67 7.77
N GLY A 58 -20.99 -6.13 7.77
CA GLY A 58 -21.34 -4.98 6.92
C GLY A 58 -20.63 -3.67 7.28
N SER A 59 -19.83 -3.63 8.36
CA SER A 59 -19.08 -2.47 8.82
C SER A 59 -17.62 -2.43 8.35
N HIS A 60 -17.24 -3.30 7.42
CA HIS A 60 -15.86 -3.52 6.97
C HIS A 60 -14.94 -4.16 8.01
N THR A 61 -15.50 -4.70 9.09
CA THR A 61 -14.75 -5.53 10.04
C THR A 61 -14.62 -6.93 9.47
N VAL A 62 -13.40 -7.45 9.50
CA VAL A 62 -13.10 -8.82 9.10
C VAL A 62 -12.48 -9.58 10.25
N GLN A 63 -12.92 -10.80 10.45
CA GLN A 63 -12.46 -11.68 11.52
C GLN A 63 -11.98 -13.01 10.95
N LEU A 64 -10.82 -13.45 11.44
CA LEU A 64 -10.25 -14.77 11.19
C LEU A 64 -9.84 -15.40 12.52
N ASP A 65 -10.60 -16.38 13.00
CA ASP A 65 -10.44 -16.95 14.34
C ASP A 65 -10.45 -15.86 15.45
N SER A 66 -9.34 -15.71 16.17
CA SER A 66 -9.17 -14.68 17.21
C SER A 66 -8.66 -13.34 16.68
N LEU A 67 -8.27 -13.28 15.41
CA LEU A 67 -7.75 -12.07 14.78
C LEU A 67 -8.90 -11.27 14.20
N SER A 68 -9.00 -10.00 14.59
CA SER A 68 -9.97 -9.03 14.08
C SER A 68 -9.25 -7.84 13.48
N LEU A 69 -9.68 -7.43 12.29
CA LEU A 69 -9.25 -6.21 11.62
C LEU A 69 -10.47 -5.36 11.29
N SER A 70 -10.52 -4.16 11.82
CA SER A 70 -11.61 -3.19 11.65
C SER A 70 -11.08 -1.82 11.29
N PRO A 71 -11.95 -0.86 10.93
CA PRO A 71 -11.55 0.55 10.76
C PRO A 71 -11.04 1.23 12.04
N GLU A 72 -11.27 0.65 13.21
CA GLU A 72 -10.86 1.19 14.51
C GLU A 72 -9.61 0.53 15.07
N GLY A 73 -9.29 -0.70 14.64
CA GLY A 73 -8.15 -1.41 15.22
C GLY A 73 -7.88 -2.77 14.62
N CYS A 74 -6.81 -3.38 15.11
CA CYS A 74 -6.42 -4.74 14.79
C CYS A 74 -6.04 -5.46 16.09
N HIS A 75 -6.74 -6.55 16.42
CA HIS A 75 -6.59 -7.28 17.66
C HIS A 75 -6.54 -8.78 17.42
N GLY A 76 -5.70 -9.49 18.15
CA GLY A 76 -5.60 -10.95 18.11
C GLY A 76 -4.21 -11.47 17.84
N LYS A 77 -4.11 -12.65 17.17
CA LYS A 77 -2.84 -13.34 16.97
C LYS A 77 -2.64 -13.78 15.53
N VAL A 78 -1.37 -13.73 15.08
CA VAL A 78 -0.89 -14.40 13.88
C VAL A 78 0.33 -15.23 14.25
N GLY A 79 0.20 -16.54 14.26
CA GLY A 79 1.22 -17.44 14.79
C GLY A 79 1.50 -17.15 16.27
N PRO A 80 2.77 -16.96 16.64
CA PRO A 80 3.15 -16.63 18.00
C PRO A 80 3.03 -15.13 18.33
N ILE A 81 2.62 -14.28 17.38
CA ILE A 81 2.68 -12.84 17.50
C ILE A 81 1.31 -12.29 17.88
N ASP A 82 1.25 -11.63 19.03
CA ASP A 82 0.07 -10.87 19.46
C ASP A 82 0.07 -9.49 18.82
N ILE A 83 -1.09 -9.08 18.34
CA ILE A 83 -1.36 -7.76 17.75
C ILE A 83 -2.48 -7.13 18.57
N ASP A 84 -2.23 -5.92 19.06
CA ASP A 84 -3.22 -5.16 19.85
C ASP A 84 -3.01 -3.67 19.54
N ILE A 85 -3.76 -3.16 18.55
CA ILE A 85 -3.53 -1.84 18.00
C ILE A 85 -4.85 -1.15 17.73
N ASP A 86 -5.02 0.02 18.34
CA ASP A 86 -6.08 0.97 18.01
C ASP A 86 -5.57 2.09 17.12
N PHE A 87 -6.41 2.54 16.20
CA PHE A 87 -6.10 3.64 15.33
C PHE A 87 -7.34 4.44 14.94
N THR A 88 -7.16 5.73 14.68
CA THR A 88 -8.21 6.58 14.12
C THR A 88 -7.93 6.80 12.64
N LEU A 89 -8.86 6.36 11.79
CA LEU A 89 -8.80 6.59 10.36
C LEU A 89 -9.34 7.97 9.98
N SER A 90 -8.72 8.58 8.98
CA SER A 90 -9.31 9.73 8.30
C SER A 90 -10.68 9.35 7.72
N PRO A 91 -11.68 10.21 7.78
CA PRO A 91 -12.97 9.98 7.10
C PRO A 91 -12.83 9.91 5.59
N ARG A 92 -11.67 10.33 5.05
CA ARG A 92 -11.42 10.34 3.62
C ARG A 92 -11.00 8.95 3.16
N GLU A 93 -11.80 8.39 2.28
CA GLU A 93 -11.52 7.13 1.60
C GLU A 93 -10.86 7.39 0.24
N ILE A 94 -9.78 6.65 -0.04
CA ILE A 94 -9.11 6.64 -1.33
C ILE A 94 -9.61 5.42 -2.09
N SER A 95 -10.33 5.64 -3.18
CA SER A 95 -10.78 4.58 -4.08
C SER A 95 -10.07 4.70 -5.42
N PHE A 96 -9.32 3.66 -5.80
CA PHE A 96 -8.50 3.67 -7.02
C PHE A 96 -9.31 3.49 -8.29
N VAL A 97 -10.50 2.91 -8.19
CA VAL A 97 -11.37 2.71 -9.34
C VAL A 97 -12.79 3.13 -8.96
N PRO A 98 -13.47 3.94 -9.78
CA PRO A 98 -14.87 4.27 -9.52
C PRO A 98 -15.75 3.02 -9.46
N ASN A 99 -16.61 2.91 -8.46
CA ASN A 99 -17.48 1.75 -8.24
C ASN A 99 -18.31 1.35 -9.47
N TRP A 100 -18.77 2.34 -10.26
CA TRP A 100 -19.52 2.07 -11.49
C TRP A 100 -18.70 1.30 -12.54
N LEU A 101 -17.37 1.50 -12.58
CA LEU A 101 -16.51 0.83 -13.56
C LEU A 101 -16.39 -0.67 -13.25
N HIS A 102 -16.48 -1.07 -11.98
CA HIS A 102 -16.55 -2.48 -11.58
C HIS A 102 -17.79 -3.19 -12.04
N THR A 103 -18.90 -2.46 -12.15
CA THR A 103 -20.17 -3.02 -12.66
C THR A 103 -20.05 -3.35 -14.15
N ILE A 104 -19.27 -2.58 -14.90
CA ILE A 104 -19.09 -2.77 -16.34
C ILE A 104 -17.91 -3.71 -16.64
N ILE A 105 -16.83 -3.59 -15.89
CA ILE A 105 -15.60 -4.38 -16.09
C ILE A 105 -15.21 -5.04 -14.75
N PRO A 106 -15.80 -6.20 -14.42
CA PRO A 106 -15.60 -6.86 -13.13
C PRO A 106 -14.18 -7.36 -12.89
N TYR A 107 -13.29 -7.25 -13.87
CA TYR A 107 -11.89 -7.69 -13.79
C TYR A 107 -10.90 -6.57 -13.44
N ILE A 108 -11.35 -5.33 -13.31
CA ILE A 108 -10.46 -4.23 -12.88
C ILE A 108 -10.21 -4.36 -11.38
N PRO A 109 -8.94 -4.39 -10.92
CA PRO A 109 -8.63 -4.36 -9.51
C PRO A 109 -9.25 -3.13 -8.86
N SER A 110 -9.99 -3.33 -7.78
CA SER A 110 -10.42 -2.21 -6.94
C SER A 110 -9.99 -2.44 -5.54
N PHE A 111 -9.44 -1.42 -4.96
CA PHE A 111 -9.35 -1.34 -3.53
C PHE A 111 -9.61 0.09 -3.07
N SER A 112 -10.07 0.19 -1.84
CA SER A 112 -10.15 1.47 -1.16
C SER A 112 -9.24 1.44 0.06
N SER A 113 -8.63 2.55 0.38
CA SER A 113 -7.78 2.69 1.54
C SER A 113 -8.09 3.98 2.30
N ARG A 114 -7.77 3.98 3.61
CA ARG A 114 -7.86 5.15 4.46
C ARG A 114 -6.55 5.28 5.23
N TYR A 115 -6.05 6.48 5.33
CA TYR A 115 -4.93 6.79 6.19
C TYR A 115 -5.41 7.08 7.61
N GLY A 116 -4.58 6.74 8.61
CA GLY A 116 -4.90 6.95 10.00
C GLY A 116 -3.68 7.24 10.86
N LYS A 117 -3.93 7.49 12.12
CA LYS A 117 -2.93 7.64 13.18
C LYS A 117 -3.12 6.53 14.19
N LEU A 118 -2.02 5.95 14.67
CA LEU A 118 -2.04 5.09 15.84
C LEU A 118 -2.39 5.91 17.08
N GLU A 119 -3.37 5.45 17.84
CA GLU A 119 -3.80 6.15 19.07
C GLU A 119 -3.04 5.72 20.31
N SER A 120 -2.36 4.67 20.29
CA SER A 120 -1.48 4.00 21.23
C SER A 120 -1.82 2.52 21.27
N GLY A 121 -0.99 1.72 20.72
CA GLY A 121 -1.18 0.29 20.79
C GLY A 121 0.09 -0.37 21.29
N ALA A 122 -0.03 -1.28 22.21
CA ALA A 122 1.06 -2.15 22.57
C ALA A 122 1.01 -3.39 21.68
N CYS A 123 1.71 -3.37 20.55
CA CYS A 123 2.10 -4.62 19.94
C CYS A 123 3.25 -5.18 20.78
N GLN A 124 3.04 -6.29 21.49
CA GLN A 124 4.05 -6.84 22.41
C GLN A 124 5.34 -7.28 21.73
N THR A 125 5.28 -7.56 20.44
CA THR A 125 6.43 -8.02 19.62
C THR A 125 7.03 -6.93 18.76
N VAL A 126 6.27 -5.88 18.46
CA VAL A 126 6.75 -4.70 17.74
C VAL A 126 6.42 -3.50 18.62
N ARG A 127 7.24 -3.25 19.63
CA ARG A 127 7.10 -2.04 20.45
C ARG A 127 7.50 -0.85 19.63
N TYR A 128 6.53 -0.02 19.31
CA TYR A 128 6.77 1.33 18.87
C TYR A 128 7.01 2.19 20.09
N GLU A 129 8.25 2.47 20.41
CA GLU A 129 8.56 3.47 21.41
C GLU A 129 8.24 4.83 20.82
N ASN A 130 7.17 5.46 21.33
CA ASN A 130 6.86 6.89 21.28
C ASN A 130 7.37 7.69 20.08
N THR A 131 7.01 7.31 18.88
CA THR A 131 7.14 8.24 17.76
C THR A 131 5.80 8.89 17.47
N PRO A 132 5.69 10.22 17.55
CA PRO A 132 4.40 10.93 17.52
C PRO A 132 3.68 10.89 16.18
N LEU A 133 4.20 10.21 15.16
CA LEU A 133 3.62 10.22 13.81
C LEU A 133 3.81 8.87 13.11
N VAL A 134 3.07 7.87 13.54
CA VAL A 134 2.92 6.64 12.77
C VAL A 134 1.64 6.74 11.95
N TYR A 135 1.75 6.55 10.63
CA TYR A 135 0.59 6.49 9.75
C TYR A 135 0.20 5.04 9.51
N SER A 136 -1.09 4.76 9.61
CA SER A 136 -1.65 3.46 9.24
C SER A 136 -2.51 3.61 7.99
N THR A 137 -2.50 2.58 7.15
CA THR A 137 -3.41 2.45 6.03
C THR A 137 -4.24 1.20 6.24
N TYR A 138 -5.55 1.35 6.23
CA TYR A 138 -6.50 0.26 6.20
C TYR A 138 -7.04 0.14 4.78
N GLY A 139 -6.88 -1.02 4.15
CA GLY A 139 -7.28 -1.24 2.77
C GLY A 139 -8.18 -2.46 2.62
N VAL A 140 -9.16 -2.33 1.74
CA VAL A 140 -10.08 -3.40 1.34
C VAL A 140 -10.14 -3.46 -0.17
N GLY A 141 -9.97 -4.65 -0.75
CA GLY A 141 -10.04 -4.76 -2.20
C GLY A 141 -10.01 -6.17 -2.76
N ARG A 142 -9.90 -6.25 -4.06
CA ARG A 142 -9.78 -7.50 -4.81
C ARG A 142 -8.38 -7.63 -5.38
N ILE A 143 -7.76 -8.79 -5.16
CA ILE A 143 -6.42 -9.11 -5.70
C ILE A 143 -6.60 -9.73 -7.09
N GLU A 144 -5.91 -9.19 -8.07
CA GLU A 144 -5.85 -9.73 -9.42
C GLU A 144 -4.47 -10.29 -9.77
N ARG A 145 -4.43 -11.11 -10.83
CA ARG A 145 -3.22 -11.77 -11.34
C ARG A 145 -2.31 -10.87 -12.17
N SER A 146 -2.71 -9.63 -12.46
CA SER A 146 -1.94 -8.69 -13.26
C SER A 146 -0.65 -8.24 -12.59
N LYS A 147 0.32 -7.80 -13.38
CA LYS A 147 1.48 -7.07 -12.87
C LYS A 147 1.02 -5.72 -12.36
N TRP A 148 1.49 -5.35 -11.17
CA TRP A 148 1.12 -4.08 -10.57
C TRP A 148 2.21 -3.59 -9.62
N TYR A 149 2.14 -2.32 -9.26
CA TYR A 149 2.93 -1.74 -8.19
C TYR A 149 2.12 -0.73 -7.39
N LEU A 150 2.56 -0.51 -6.16
CA LEU A 150 2.04 0.49 -5.24
C LEU A 150 3.21 1.28 -4.65
N ILE A 151 3.06 2.60 -4.62
CA ILE A 151 3.94 3.53 -3.92
C ILE A 151 3.03 4.35 -3.01
N SER A 152 3.18 4.18 -1.71
CA SER A 152 2.46 4.97 -0.72
C SER A 152 3.48 5.75 0.12
N ALA A 153 3.41 7.06 0.04
CA ALA A 153 4.24 7.98 0.80
C ALA A 153 3.33 8.89 1.64
N PRO A 154 2.92 8.41 2.81
CA PRO A 154 1.95 9.12 3.64
C PRO A 154 2.55 10.36 4.31
N ARG A 155 3.87 10.48 4.33
CA ARG A 155 4.58 11.57 5.01
C ARG A 155 5.90 11.91 4.32
N PHE A 156 6.16 13.21 4.21
CA PHE A 156 7.46 13.79 3.88
C PHE A 156 7.93 14.71 5.01
N ASP A 157 9.21 14.69 5.30
CA ASP A 157 9.78 15.47 6.40
C ASP A 157 9.53 16.97 6.21
N GLY A 158 8.93 17.60 7.22
CA GLY A 158 8.64 19.05 7.22
C GLY A 158 7.61 19.51 6.18
N SER A 159 6.78 18.61 5.65
CA SER A 159 5.83 18.91 4.57
C SER A 159 4.45 18.29 4.82
N ASP A 160 3.43 18.89 4.23
CA ASP A 160 2.07 18.39 4.12
C ASP A 160 1.82 17.63 2.80
N LEU A 161 2.87 17.30 2.04
CA LEU A 161 2.76 16.41 0.89
C LEU A 161 2.55 14.97 1.37
N SER A 162 1.56 14.32 0.78
CA SER A 162 1.42 12.88 0.81
C SER A 162 0.85 12.39 -0.51
N PHE A 163 1.15 11.14 -0.88
CA PHE A 163 0.55 10.55 -2.06
C PHE A 163 0.47 9.03 -1.97
N GLU A 164 -0.45 8.49 -2.73
CA GLU A 164 -0.57 7.07 -3.00
C GLU A 164 -0.76 6.87 -4.50
N ILE A 165 0.06 6.01 -5.09
CA ILE A 165 0.08 5.72 -6.51
C ILE A 165 0.03 4.21 -6.69
N SER A 166 -0.99 3.75 -7.37
CA SER A 166 -1.13 2.37 -7.80
C SER A 166 -1.21 2.30 -9.31
N ALA A 167 -0.56 1.34 -9.91
CA ALA A 167 -0.72 1.08 -11.33
C ALA A 167 -0.72 -0.43 -11.60
N ALA A 168 -1.70 -0.88 -12.38
CA ALA A 168 -1.78 -2.25 -12.87
C ALA A 168 -1.54 -2.29 -14.37
N ARG A 169 -0.92 -3.37 -14.84
CA ARG A 169 -0.68 -3.58 -16.27
C ARG A 169 -1.85 -4.30 -16.90
N VAL A 170 -2.59 -3.58 -17.73
CA VAL A 170 -3.78 -4.09 -18.45
C VAL A 170 -3.51 -3.98 -19.94
N PHE A 171 -3.64 -5.06 -20.69
CA PHE A 171 -3.37 -5.10 -22.16
C PHE A 171 -2.01 -4.51 -22.57
N GLY A 172 -0.98 -4.71 -21.73
CA GLY A 172 0.36 -4.21 -22.01
C GLY A 172 0.63 -2.75 -21.62
N LEU A 173 -0.40 -1.98 -21.28
CA LEU A 173 -0.31 -0.59 -20.82
C LEU A 173 -0.44 -0.51 -19.31
N TRP A 174 0.17 0.51 -18.70
CA TRP A 174 -0.02 0.81 -17.29
C TRP A 174 -1.28 1.65 -17.12
N GLY A 175 -2.27 1.11 -16.37
CA GLY A 175 -3.46 1.84 -15.92
C GLY A 175 -3.21 2.39 -14.53
N PRO A 176 -2.87 3.68 -14.40
CA PRO A 176 -2.56 4.27 -13.11
C PRO A 176 -3.79 4.81 -12.41
N SER A 177 -3.68 4.85 -11.08
CA SER A 177 -4.49 5.67 -10.22
C SER A 177 -3.58 6.36 -9.20
N ALA A 178 -3.78 7.63 -8.98
CA ALA A 178 -2.97 8.39 -8.04
C ALA A 178 -3.81 9.37 -7.24
N TYR A 179 -3.45 9.52 -5.98
CA TYR A 179 -3.94 10.52 -5.05
C TYR A 179 -2.75 11.30 -4.54
N VAL A 180 -2.78 12.59 -4.72
CA VAL A 180 -1.76 13.51 -4.24
C VAL A 180 -2.44 14.54 -3.35
N PHE A 181 -1.97 14.69 -2.13
CA PHE A 181 -2.44 15.70 -1.17
C PHE A 181 -1.32 16.68 -0.94
N PHE A 182 -1.60 17.95 -1.15
CA PHE A 182 -0.63 19.00 -0.90
C PHE A 182 -1.35 20.28 -0.47
N ARG A 183 -0.91 20.87 0.64
CA ARG A 183 -1.50 22.09 1.25
C ARG A 183 -3.03 22.01 1.43
N GLY A 184 -3.52 20.86 1.91
CA GLY A 184 -4.93 20.63 2.10
C GLY A 184 -5.76 20.38 0.83
N VAL A 185 -5.13 20.44 -0.35
CA VAL A 185 -5.77 20.17 -1.64
C VAL A 185 -5.51 18.74 -2.09
N GLU A 186 -6.57 18.11 -2.57
CA GLU A 186 -6.49 16.76 -3.14
C GLU A 186 -6.51 16.82 -4.67
N TYR A 187 -5.52 16.16 -5.28
CA TYR A 187 -5.43 15.99 -6.73
C TYR A 187 -5.61 14.50 -7.05
N LYS A 188 -6.69 14.17 -7.76
CA LYS A 188 -7.05 12.80 -8.12
C LYS A 188 -6.74 12.50 -9.58
N LEU A 189 -6.06 11.37 -9.80
CA LEU A 189 -5.92 10.73 -11.11
C LEU A 189 -6.56 9.35 -11.04
N ASN A 190 -7.87 9.29 -11.14
CA ASN A 190 -8.61 8.04 -11.15
C ASN A 190 -9.50 7.86 -12.39
N ASN A 191 -9.35 8.74 -13.39
CA ASN A 191 -10.04 8.61 -14.66
C ASN A 191 -9.20 7.76 -15.62
N ALA A 192 -9.54 6.48 -15.73
CA ALA A 192 -8.76 5.47 -16.43
C ALA A 192 -8.37 5.83 -17.87
N LEU A 193 -9.19 6.60 -18.60
CA LEU A 193 -8.89 7.00 -19.99
C LEU A 193 -7.99 8.23 -20.07
N LEU A 194 -8.21 9.23 -19.24
CA LEU A 194 -7.39 10.45 -19.24
C LEU A 194 -6.05 10.23 -18.54
N SER A 195 -6.00 9.36 -17.55
CA SER A 195 -4.77 9.08 -16.80
C SER A 195 -3.69 8.39 -17.63
N LEU A 196 -4.04 7.63 -18.68
CA LEU A 196 -3.08 7.00 -19.60
C LEU A 196 -2.14 8.02 -20.27
N PHE A 197 -2.62 9.24 -20.55
CA PHE A 197 -1.83 10.31 -21.17
C PHE A 197 -1.14 11.23 -20.17
N GLN A 198 -1.52 11.15 -18.89
CA GLN A 198 -1.02 12.02 -17.84
C GLN A 198 0.00 11.32 -16.95
N PHE A 199 0.25 10.05 -17.18
CA PHE A 199 1.07 9.21 -16.34
C PHE A 199 2.13 8.49 -17.15
N THR A 200 3.35 8.45 -16.63
CA THR A 200 4.45 7.71 -17.23
C THR A 200 5.18 6.91 -16.17
N THR A 201 5.21 5.60 -16.32
CA THR A 201 6.05 4.69 -15.54
C THR A 201 7.30 4.36 -16.32
N ARG A 202 8.45 4.78 -15.84
CA ARG A 202 9.76 4.44 -16.41
C ARG A 202 10.33 3.17 -15.79
N ARG A 203 10.18 3.03 -14.48
CA ARG A 203 10.59 1.85 -13.71
C ARG A 203 9.49 1.45 -12.73
N ALA A 204 9.26 0.17 -12.58
CA ALA A 204 8.22 -0.41 -11.74
C ALA A 204 8.79 -1.49 -10.81
N GLY A 205 9.72 -1.11 -9.93
CA GLY A 205 10.36 -2.02 -8.98
C GLY A 205 11.42 -2.92 -9.58
N GLU A 206 12.05 -2.50 -10.68
CA GLU A 206 13.17 -3.21 -11.29
C GLU A 206 14.42 -3.13 -10.42
N LEU A 207 15.22 -4.20 -10.46
CA LEU A 207 16.52 -4.25 -9.77
C LEU A 207 17.54 -3.39 -10.49
N SER A 208 18.20 -2.52 -9.77
CA SER A 208 19.28 -1.66 -10.26
C SER A 208 20.27 -1.38 -9.13
N GLY A 209 21.51 -1.85 -9.26
CA GLY A 209 22.54 -1.62 -8.26
C GLY A 209 22.23 -2.18 -6.87
N GLY A 210 21.50 -3.28 -6.77
CA GLY A 210 21.10 -3.88 -5.49
C GLY A 210 19.84 -3.26 -4.85
N GLU A 211 19.23 -2.28 -5.50
CA GLU A 211 17.98 -1.65 -5.07
C GLU A 211 16.82 -2.00 -6.02
N ARG A 212 15.59 -2.02 -5.50
CA ARG A 212 14.39 -1.94 -6.34
C ARG A 212 13.99 -0.49 -6.51
N VAL A 213 13.83 -0.08 -7.75
CA VAL A 213 13.62 1.32 -8.12
C VAL A 213 12.28 1.49 -8.84
N PHE A 214 11.56 2.54 -8.45
CA PHE A 214 10.33 3.01 -9.08
C PHE A 214 10.55 4.43 -9.58
N GLU A 215 10.22 4.69 -10.84
CA GLU A 215 10.29 6.02 -11.43
C GLU A 215 8.98 6.33 -12.15
N VAL A 216 8.27 7.32 -11.63
CA VAL A 216 6.93 7.67 -12.06
C VAL A 216 6.83 9.17 -12.26
N SER A 217 6.13 9.58 -13.30
CA SER A 217 5.80 10.99 -13.55
C SER A 217 4.30 11.14 -13.82
N ILE A 218 3.73 12.14 -13.19
CA ILE A 218 2.32 12.52 -13.32
C ILE A 218 2.27 13.94 -13.87
N ARG A 219 1.42 14.18 -14.86
CA ARG A 219 1.15 15.52 -15.39
C ARG A 219 -0.34 15.72 -15.53
N THR A 220 -0.89 16.64 -14.76
CA THR A 220 -2.28 17.08 -14.89
C THR A 220 -2.35 18.53 -15.37
N ARG A 221 -3.55 19.06 -15.48
CA ARG A 221 -3.76 20.48 -15.71
C ARG A 221 -3.16 21.34 -14.61
N ASP A 222 -3.26 20.90 -13.37
CA ASP A 222 -2.99 21.69 -12.18
C ASP A 222 -1.60 21.43 -11.58
N LEU A 223 -1.05 20.22 -11.79
CA LEU A 223 0.26 19.86 -11.25
C LEU A 223 1.08 18.97 -12.17
N SER A 224 2.39 18.98 -11.95
CA SER A 224 3.34 17.99 -12.41
C SER A 224 4.07 17.40 -11.21
N LEU A 225 4.12 16.06 -11.10
CA LEU A 225 4.79 15.36 -10.02
C LEU A 225 5.74 14.32 -10.61
N SER A 226 7.02 14.40 -10.26
CA SER A 226 8.03 13.39 -10.60
C SER A 226 8.49 12.70 -9.33
N ILE A 227 8.52 11.38 -9.35
CA ILE A 227 8.80 10.54 -8.19
C ILE A 227 9.90 9.56 -8.56
N ARG A 228 10.89 9.45 -7.68
CA ARG A 228 11.80 8.32 -7.60
C ARG A 228 11.68 7.70 -6.22
N ALA A 229 11.23 6.45 -6.16
CA ALA A 229 11.17 5.70 -4.92
C ALA A 229 12.06 4.45 -5.04
N TRP A 230 12.69 4.06 -3.92
CA TRP A 230 13.62 2.93 -3.92
C TRP A 230 13.81 2.36 -2.52
N ALA A 231 14.25 1.12 -2.47
CA ALA A 231 14.79 0.50 -1.26
C ALA A 231 15.78 -0.60 -1.63
N PRO A 232 16.73 -0.97 -0.74
CA PRO A 232 17.57 -2.13 -0.90
C PRO A 232 16.72 -3.39 -1.15
N ALA A 233 17.16 -4.25 -2.06
CA ALA A 233 16.42 -5.46 -2.40
C ALA A 233 16.21 -6.38 -1.18
N GLY A 234 17.17 -6.37 -0.23
CA GLY A 234 17.09 -7.14 1.01
C GLY A 234 16.04 -6.63 2.01
N ASP A 235 15.57 -5.38 1.87
CA ASP A 235 14.52 -4.82 2.72
C ASP A 235 13.11 -5.26 2.25
N PHE A 236 13.00 -5.93 1.10
CA PHE A 236 11.72 -6.41 0.59
C PHE A 236 11.40 -7.81 1.13
N ALA A 237 10.24 -7.95 1.73
CA ALA A 237 9.64 -9.25 1.99
C ALA A 237 9.03 -9.82 0.71
N MET A 238 9.23 -11.09 0.45
CA MET A 238 8.49 -11.82 -0.57
C MET A 238 7.19 -12.32 0.03
N LEU A 239 6.08 -11.69 -0.34
CA LEU A 239 4.76 -12.02 0.19
C LEU A 239 4.18 -13.26 -0.45
N GLU A 240 4.30 -13.38 -1.75
CA GLU A 240 3.66 -14.44 -2.51
C GLU A 240 4.42 -14.73 -3.81
N GLN A 241 4.32 -15.98 -4.24
CA GLN A 241 4.75 -16.40 -5.56
C GLN A 241 3.58 -17.11 -6.23
N GLU A 242 3.15 -16.61 -7.38
CA GLU A 242 2.09 -17.19 -8.18
C GLU A 242 2.64 -17.52 -9.57
N GLY A 243 2.91 -18.82 -9.82
CA GLY A 243 3.59 -19.25 -11.03
C GLY A 243 4.97 -18.60 -11.16
N GLN A 244 5.14 -17.77 -12.20
CA GLN A 244 6.37 -17.01 -12.46
C GLN A 244 6.33 -15.56 -11.93
N THR A 245 5.31 -15.18 -11.17
CA THR A 245 5.21 -13.83 -10.60
C THR A 245 5.43 -13.86 -9.11
N GLN A 246 6.06 -12.82 -8.58
CA GLN A 246 6.34 -12.64 -7.16
C GLN A 246 5.83 -11.28 -6.71
N ILE A 247 5.25 -11.24 -5.49
CA ILE A 247 4.88 -10.01 -4.81
C ILE A 247 5.94 -9.70 -3.78
N HIS A 248 6.56 -8.55 -3.92
CA HIS A 248 7.55 -8.02 -3.00
C HIS A 248 7.04 -6.73 -2.38
N THR A 249 7.20 -6.57 -1.07
CA THR A 249 6.80 -5.37 -0.34
C THR A 249 7.85 -4.93 0.65
N THR A 250 7.95 -3.62 0.89
CA THR A 250 8.72 -3.05 1.99
C THR A 250 8.02 -1.82 2.54
N LEU A 251 8.14 -1.61 3.85
CA LEU A 251 7.70 -0.39 4.54
C LEU A 251 8.84 0.65 4.67
N PHE A 252 10.06 0.27 4.31
CA PHE A 252 11.26 1.08 4.47
C PHE A 252 11.72 1.74 3.17
N GLY A 253 10.77 2.02 2.28
CA GLY A 253 11.05 2.73 1.05
C GLY A 253 11.52 4.17 1.29
N ASN A 254 12.48 4.59 0.48
CA ASN A 254 12.87 5.98 0.32
C ASN A 254 12.12 6.58 -0.86
N CYS A 255 11.90 7.89 -0.82
CA CYS A 255 11.25 8.59 -1.91
C CYS A 255 11.79 10.00 -2.04
N ASP A 256 12.12 10.40 -3.26
CA ASP A 256 12.32 11.79 -3.66
C ASP A 256 11.19 12.18 -4.62
N ALA A 257 10.56 13.32 -4.35
CA ALA A 257 9.46 13.83 -5.15
C ALA A 257 9.70 15.29 -5.53
N ARG A 258 9.40 15.65 -6.78
CA ARG A 258 9.38 17.05 -7.25
C ARG A 258 7.97 17.36 -7.73
N LEU A 259 7.35 18.34 -7.09
CA LEU A 259 6.02 18.83 -7.40
C LEU A 259 6.12 20.24 -7.98
N THR A 260 5.48 20.47 -9.11
CA THR A 260 5.31 21.79 -9.70
C THR A 260 3.83 22.09 -9.80
N LEU A 261 3.38 23.18 -9.18
CA LEU A 261 2.03 23.70 -9.36
C LEU A 261 1.98 24.58 -10.60
N ARG A 262 1.16 24.20 -11.59
CA ARG A 262 1.15 24.87 -12.90
C ARG A 262 0.60 26.28 -12.89
N GLY A 263 -0.28 26.60 -11.95
CA GLY A 263 -0.90 27.92 -11.85
C GLY A 263 0.07 29.01 -11.34
N SER A 264 1.01 28.65 -10.45
CA SER A 264 1.99 29.55 -9.84
C SER A 264 3.41 29.32 -10.35
N ASN A 265 3.68 28.24 -11.09
CA ASN A 265 5.02 27.74 -11.42
C ASN A 265 5.91 27.48 -10.19
N GLU A 266 5.31 27.33 -9.00
CA GLU A 266 6.04 26.96 -7.80
C GLU A 266 6.55 25.53 -7.92
N GLU A 267 7.84 25.36 -7.67
CA GLU A 267 8.49 24.04 -7.63
C GLU A 267 8.88 23.71 -6.19
N HIS A 268 8.51 22.49 -5.78
CA HIS A 268 8.80 21.96 -4.46
C HIS A 268 9.52 20.62 -4.58
N SER A 269 10.55 20.43 -3.78
CA SER A 269 11.28 19.17 -3.67
C SER A 269 11.10 18.58 -2.28
N PHE A 270 10.82 17.30 -2.22
CA PHE A 270 10.52 16.58 -0.99
C PHE A 270 11.32 15.29 -0.93
N SER A 271 11.66 14.89 0.29
CA SER A 271 12.34 13.64 0.55
C SER A 271 11.67 12.93 1.72
N ALA A 272 11.45 11.64 1.58
CA ALA A 272 11.05 10.75 2.65
C ALA A 272 12.06 9.61 2.74
N ARG A 273 12.46 9.24 3.96
CA ARG A 273 13.47 8.21 4.19
C ARG A 273 12.90 7.14 5.09
N ARG A 274 12.86 5.89 4.55
CA ARG A 274 12.42 4.69 5.24
C ARG A 274 10.97 4.75 5.78
N THR A 275 10.10 5.52 5.13
CA THR A 275 8.70 5.70 5.56
C THR A 275 7.68 5.45 4.46
N CYS A 276 8.14 4.97 3.29
CA CYS A 276 7.26 4.68 2.17
C CYS A 276 7.00 3.19 2.07
N LEU A 277 5.74 2.82 1.86
CA LEU A 277 5.38 1.49 1.39
C LEU A 277 5.68 1.40 -0.10
N LEU A 278 6.49 0.43 -0.47
CA LEU A 278 6.74 0.08 -1.87
C LEU A 278 6.35 -1.38 -2.08
N GLU A 279 5.48 -1.60 -3.05
CA GLU A 279 5.04 -2.95 -3.38
C GLU A 279 5.03 -3.17 -4.89
N VAL A 280 5.42 -4.36 -5.32
CA VAL A 280 5.46 -4.72 -6.73
C VAL A 280 5.16 -6.19 -6.94
N LYS A 281 4.30 -6.48 -7.92
CA LYS A 281 4.09 -7.81 -8.49
C LYS A 281 4.77 -7.88 -9.85
N ASN A 282 5.86 -8.61 -9.93
CA ASN A 282 6.69 -8.75 -11.13
C ASN A 282 7.06 -10.22 -11.38
N LYS A 283 7.52 -10.51 -12.61
CA LYS A 283 8.30 -11.73 -12.85
C LYS A 283 9.68 -11.58 -12.19
N PRO A 284 10.26 -12.65 -11.63
CA PRO A 284 11.67 -12.64 -11.28
C PRO A 284 12.50 -12.26 -12.53
N GLN A 285 13.50 -11.44 -12.31
CA GLN A 285 14.51 -11.14 -13.34
C GLN A 285 15.52 -12.25 -13.37
#